data_c2a2e0bf6add912bfb2a12df4afc3684
#
_entry.id   c2a2e0bf6add912bfb2a12df4afc3684
#
_cell.length_a   1.000
_cell.length_b   1.000
_cell.length_c   1.000
_cell.angle_alpha   90.00
_cell.angle_beta   90.00
_cell.angle_gamma   90.00
#
_symmetry.space_group_name_H-M   'P 1'
#
loop_
_entity.id
_entity.type
_entity.pdbx_description
1 polymer ?
#
loop_
_entity_poly.entity_id
_entity_poly.type
_entity_poly.pdbx_seq_one_letter_code
_entity_poly.pdbx_strand_id
1 'polypeptide(L)'
;MKKRFRKALTATLVIAMLSVMLLTSTSVSAYGPLTMYTPPSSAPSYGVLSPRTIQLKYSGSNNGKMYTTFEECSNGVPTFPIFESTNNGQTWTKVGDVRDTQNGWGMLNCPQLFEMPQTIGSLTAGTLICAGNSVPGDRSATRMDLYKSTDLGRTWTFVSRIATGGRHAIEGDPIWEPWFLVANNKLICYYSDERDPAHSQKLVHQTTTNGTTWSAVVDDVVWPDSTTRPGMPIVVKLSNGNYMMTYEVVGQSGVPCYAKINNNPETGWNACTSTKIANGGSSYVTVLSDGRILAQTYGSGDIYFNTKNDGTGSWVAMGTPTGAAYNRCLLPLSNGRLFIVCGGGFVAPNHNSITYADMWVPPITGSYRLVNVKSGKVLGINGGSTADGAQAVQWTSNGSYDQMWQRVNLTGGYTKLIDVKTSKALGVYQGSTAEGAKVVQWNDTGALDQQWTFVAVGSNYKIVNRNSGKCLGVWQGSTAEGAELVQWTDNGSIDQQWQLVAN
;
A
#
# COMPACT_ATOMS: atom_id res chain seq x y z
N MET A 1 23.35 68.06 -56.21
CA MET A 1 24.11 67.37 -55.15
C MET A 1 23.11 66.61 -54.26
N LYS A 2 22.92 65.32 -54.49
CA LYS A 2 22.00 64.52 -53.71
C LYS A 2 22.80 63.53 -52.80
N LYS A 3 22.78 63.78 -51.49
CA LYS A 3 23.31 62.89 -50.50
C LYS A 3 22.28 61.74 -50.22
N ARG A 4 22.67 60.49 -50.50
CA ARG A 4 21.93 59.29 -50.10
C ARG A 4 22.30 58.91 -48.69
N PHE A 5 21.32 58.92 -47.78
CA PHE A 5 21.41 58.30 -46.47
C PHE A 5 21.21 56.79 -46.60
N ARG A 6 22.19 56.00 -46.26
CA ARG A 6 22.03 54.57 -46.03
C ARG A 6 21.61 54.38 -44.55
N LYS A 7 20.42 53.81 -44.36
CA LYS A 7 19.99 53.32 -43.05
C LYS A 7 20.59 51.93 -42.89
N ALA A 8 21.47 51.75 -41.87
CA ALA A 8 21.91 50.44 -41.40
C ALA A 8 20.80 49.85 -40.53
N LEU A 9 20.29 48.69 -40.93
CA LEU A 9 19.34 47.91 -40.15
C LEU A 9 20.15 46.97 -39.24
N THR A 10 20.20 47.29 -37.96
CA THR A 10 20.80 46.41 -36.95
C THR A 10 19.77 45.36 -36.56
N ALA A 11 19.93 44.14 -37.04
CA ALA A 11 19.12 43.02 -36.60
C ALA A 11 19.64 42.54 -35.24
N THR A 12 18.91 42.82 -34.19
CA THR A 12 19.18 42.26 -32.85
C THR A 12 18.62 40.85 -32.81
N LEU A 13 19.50 39.87 -32.83
CA LEU A 13 19.18 38.46 -32.68
C LEU A 13 18.89 38.21 -31.19
N VAL A 14 17.63 38.07 -30.82
CA VAL A 14 17.21 37.60 -29.48
C VAL A 14 17.30 36.09 -29.49
N ILE A 15 18.40 35.55 -28.93
CA ILE A 15 18.53 34.12 -28.63
C ILE A 15 17.73 33.89 -27.36
N ALA A 16 16.51 33.39 -27.49
CA ALA A 16 15.76 32.81 -26.38
C ALA A 16 16.43 31.48 -26.01
N MET A 17 17.24 31.47 -24.95
CA MET A 17 17.67 30.24 -24.31
C MET A 17 16.44 29.58 -23.67
N LEU A 18 15.86 28.62 -24.35
CA LEU A 18 14.95 27.67 -23.76
C LEU A 18 15.78 26.72 -22.85
N SER A 19 15.88 27.06 -21.57
CA SER A 19 16.38 26.11 -20.57
C SER A 19 15.33 24.99 -20.43
N VAL A 20 15.52 23.93 -21.20
CA VAL A 20 14.87 22.65 -20.94
C VAL A 20 15.46 22.15 -19.61
N MET A 21 14.75 22.39 -18.51
CA MET A 21 14.98 21.63 -17.30
C MET A 21 14.66 20.18 -17.63
N LEU A 22 15.69 19.38 -17.94
CA LEU A 22 15.62 17.95 -17.83
C LEU A 22 15.34 17.65 -16.34
N LEU A 23 14.07 17.45 -16.02
CA LEU A 23 13.69 16.72 -14.83
C LEU A 23 14.25 15.29 -15.03
N THR A 24 15.49 15.08 -14.62
CA THR A 24 15.98 13.73 -14.38
C THR A 24 15.13 13.19 -13.24
N SER A 25 14.07 12.43 -13.59
CA SER A 25 13.44 11.55 -12.63
C SER A 25 14.52 10.54 -12.24
N THR A 26 15.25 10.84 -11.17
CA THR A 26 16.01 9.79 -10.47
C THR A 26 14.95 8.78 -10.06
N SER A 27 14.92 7.63 -10.72
CA SER A 27 14.15 6.49 -10.27
C SER A 27 14.66 6.15 -8.88
N VAL A 28 13.94 6.60 -7.84
CA VAL A 28 14.25 6.21 -6.48
C VAL A 28 14.04 4.70 -6.43
N SER A 29 15.14 3.95 -6.29
CA SER A 29 15.08 2.50 -6.12
C SER A 29 14.19 2.18 -4.92
N ALA A 30 13.40 1.11 -5.00
CA ALA A 30 12.70 0.55 -3.87
C ALA A 30 13.70 0.29 -2.72
N TYR A 31 13.31 0.53 -1.49
CA TYR A 31 14.18 0.34 -0.33
C TYR A 31 13.46 -0.40 0.80
N GLY A 32 14.26 -0.97 1.68
CA GLY A 32 13.79 -1.70 2.86
C GLY A 32 13.73 -3.22 2.66
N PRO A 33 13.32 -3.93 3.72
CA PRO A 33 12.84 -3.37 4.99
C PRO A 33 13.92 -2.65 5.80
N LEU A 34 13.60 -1.50 6.37
CA LEU A 34 14.42 -0.70 7.27
C LEU A 34 13.74 -0.61 8.64
N THR A 35 14.49 -0.34 9.70
CA THR A 35 13.96 -0.14 11.05
C THR A 35 13.84 1.34 11.37
N MET A 36 12.63 1.77 11.79
CA MET A 36 12.36 3.14 12.25
C MET A 36 12.59 3.28 13.74
N TYR A 37 12.10 2.30 14.51
CA TYR A 37 12.15 2.31 15.96
C TYR A 37 12.25 0.90 16.52
N THR A 38 13.12 0.71 17.50
CA THR A 38 13.24 -0.52 18.30
C THR A 38 13.03 -0.16 19.76
N PRO A 39 12.04 -0.75 20.44
CA PRO A 39 11.84 -0.51 21.87
C PRO A 39 13.02 -1.05 22.69
N PRO A 40 13.25 -0.55 23.93
CA PRO A 40 14.23 -1.12 24.84
C PRO A 40 13.98 -2.61 25.08
N SER A 41 15.03 -3.37 25.33
CA SER A 41 14.92 -4.82 25.63
C SER A 41 14.13 -5.13 26.91
N SER A 42 13.94 -4.13 27.77
CA SER A 42 13.10 -4.20 28.98
C SER A 42 11.62 -3.95 28.71
N ALA A 43 11.23 -3.69 27.46
CA ALA A 43 9.84 -3.40 27.12
C ALA A 43 8.93 -4.60 27.46
N PRO A 44 7.73 -4.35 28.03
CA PRO A 44 6.78 -5.42 28.29
C PRO A 44 6.13 -5.88 26.98
N SER A 45 5.72 -7.16 26.93
CA SER A 45 4.97 -7.74 25.81
C SER A 45 5.63 -7.52 24.45
N TYR A 46 4.86 -7.04 23.48
CA TYR A 46 5.31 -6.77 22.10
C TYR A 46 6.07 -5.44 21.95
N GLY A 47 6.04 -4.53 22.93
CA GLY A 47 6.74 -3.24 22.94
C GLY A 47 6.11 -2.18 22.05
N VAL A 48 5.95 -2.43 20.77
CA VAL A 48 5.33 -1.55 19.76
C VAL A 48 4.38 -2.31 18.85
N LEU A 49 3.32 -1.64 18.36
CA LEU A 49 2.33 -2.23 17.45
C LEU A 49 1.56 -1.14 16.68
N SER A 50 0.70 -1.56 15.76
CA SER A 50 -0.37 -0.75 15.11
C SER A 50 0.11 0.58 14.51
N PRO A 51 1.11 0.59 13.61
CA PRO A 51 1.56 1.83 13.01
C PRO A 51 0.49 2.44 12.09
N ARG A 52 0.45 3.77 12.06
CA ARG A 52 -0.37 4.57 11.13
C ARG A 52 0.48 5.68 10.53
N THR A 53 0.52 5.72 9.21
CA THR A 53 1.34 6.67 8.45
C THR A 53 0.47 7.47 7.49
N ILE A 54 0.72 8.77 7.41
CA ILE A 54 0.09 9.69 6.46
C ILE A 54 1.15 10.47 5.70
N GLN A 55 0.80 10.95 4.51
CA GLN A 55 1.54 11.98 3.78
C GLN A 55 0.68 13.22 3.66
N LEU A 56 1.22 14.38 4.06
CA LEU A 56 0.48 15.65 4.06
C LEU A 56 0.11 16.07 2.64
N LYS A 57 -1.14 16.53 2.49
CA LYS A 57 -1.73 16.99 1.23
C LYS A 57 -2.43 18.34 1.36
N TYR A 58 -2.73 18.78 2.58
CA TYR A 58 -3.55 19.95 2.88
C TYR A 58 -2.84 20.97 3.77
N SER A 59 -1.53 20.83 3.98
CA SER A 59 -0.69 21.64 4.86
C SER A 59 0.22 22.62 4.10
N GLY A 60 -0.18 23.05 2.88
CA GLY A 60 0.51 24.05 2.08
C GLY A 60 1.96 23.66 1.74
N SER A 61 2.94 24.48 2.15
CA SER A 61 4.37 24.20 1.89
C SER A 61 4.91 22.95 2.60
N ASN A 62 4.16 22.36 3.53
CA ASN A 62 4.53 21.12 4.19
C ASN A 62 3.99 19.87 3.48
N ASN A 63 3.23 20.04 2.40
CA ASN A 63 2.74 18.91 1.61
C ASN A 63 3.90 18.04 1.13
N GLY A 64 3.69 16.71 1.17
CA GLY A 64 4.70 15.72 0.87
C GLY A 64 5.48 15.21 2.08
N LYS A 65 5.55 15.94 3.20
CA LYS A 65 6.09 15.39 4.44
C LYS A 65 5.25 14.21 4.91
N MET A 66 5.90 13.24 5.53
CA MET A 66 5.23 12.05 6.05
C MET A 66 5.29 12.04 7.57
N TYR A 67 4.20 11.58 8.19
CA TYR A 67 4.10 11.42 9.64
C TYR A 67 3.64 10.01 9.95
N THR A 68 4.24 9.42 10.99
CA THR A 68 3.82 8.12 11.49
C THR A 68 3.67 8.13 13.00
N THR A 69 2.75 7.33 13.47
CA THR A 69 2.53 7.04 14.90
C THR A 69 2.34 5.55 15.09
N PHE A 70 2.49 5.06 16.30
CA PHE A 70 2.29 3.66 16.68
C PHE A 70 2.05 3.54 18.19
N GLU A 71 1.60 2.38 18.64
CA GLU A 71 1.55 2.03 20.06
C GLU A 71 2.97 1.92 20.61
N GLU A 72 3.27 2.64 21.68
CA GLU A 72 4.56 2.56 22.38
C GLU A 72 4.29 2.36 23.89
N CYS A 73 4.57 1.14 24.34
CA CYS A 73 4.27 0.69 25.71
C CYS A 73 5.53 0.42 26.54
N SER A 74 6.72 0.79 26.03
CA SER A 74 7.99 0.35 26.61
C SER A 74 8.55 1.27 27.69
N ASN A 75 8.10 2.54 27.78
CA ASN A 75 8.71 3.58 28.59
C ASN A 75 7.73 4.24 29.58
N GLY A 76 7.24 3.47 30.55
CA GLY A 76 6.38 3.99 31.61
C GLY A 76 4.94 4.20 31.16
N VAL A 77 4.40 5.42 31.23
CA VAL A 77 3.03 5.71 30.76
C VAL A 77 2.97 5.65 29.25
N PRO A 78 2.11 4.79 28.67
CA PRO A 78 2.02 4.63 27.22
C PRO A 78 1.68 5.92 26.48
N THR A 79 2.29 6.12 25.32
CA THR A 79 2.05 7.28 24.44
C THR A 79 1.97 6.83 22.97
N PHE A 80 1.48 7.72 22.11
CA PHE A 80 1.62 7.56 20.67
C PHE A 80 2.70 8.52 20.17
N PRO A 81 3.94 8.05 19.95
CA PRO A 81 5.01 8.89 19.45
C PRO A 81 4.74 9.33 18.02
N ILE A 82 5.17 10.52 17.66
CA ILE A 82 5.04 11.08 16.32
C ILE A 82 6.42 11.21 15.69
N PHE A 83 6.59 10.56 14.54
CA PHE A 83 7.78 10.64 13.73
C PHE A 83 7.50 11.39 12.43
N GLU A 84 8.44 12.24 12.00
CA GLU A 84 8.39 13.00 10.75
C GLU A 84 9.46 12.50 9.79
N SER A 85 9.10 12.41 8.50
CA SER A 85 10.04 12.27 7.39
C SER A 85 9.83 13.38 6.37
N THR A 86 10.93 13.98 5.92
CA THR A 86 10.95 15.03 4.89
C THR A 86 11.55 14.54 3.55
N ASN A 87 11.87 13.25 3.45
CA ASN A 87 12.54 12.63 2.30
C ASN A 87 11.84 11.35 1.82
N ASN A 88 10.49 11.41 1.75
CA ASN A 88 9.64 10.30 1.28
C ASN A 88 9.85 8.99 2.07
N GLY A 89 10.00 9.08 3.38
CA GLY A 89 10.09 7.94 4.26
C GLY A 89 11.46 7.28 4.37
N GLN A 90 12.52 7.83 3.76
CA GLN A 90 13.85 7.23 3.84
C GLN A 90 14.48 7.35 5.23
N THR A 91 14.23 8.44 5.93
CA THR A 91 14.67 8.65 7.31
C THR A 91 13.56 9.30 8.14
N TRP A 92 13.58 9.04 9.44
CA TRP A 92 12.55 9.46 10.38
C TRP A 92 13.15 10.10 11.62
N THR A 93 12.50 11.15 12.10
CA THR A 93 12.88 11.85 13.34
C THR A 93 11.66 11.97 14.23
N LYS A 94 11.78 11.60 15.51
CA LYS A 94 10.71 11.81 16.49
C LYS A 94 10.55 13.31 16.74
N VAL A 95 9.30 13.81 16.64
CA VAL A 95 8.97 15.24 16.78
C VAL A 95 8.02 15.55 17.94
N GLY A 96 7.31 14.55 18.46
CA GLY A 96 6.37 14.74 19.56
C GLY A 96 5.77 13.43 20.07
N ASP A 97 4.82 13.56 21.01
CA ASP A 97 4.04 12.45 21.55
C ASP A 97 2.58 12.90 21.76
N VAL A 98 1.62 12.06 21.40
CA VAL A 98 0.25 12.18 21.88
C VAL A 98 0.17 11.54 23.27
N ARG A 99 -0.23 12.31 24.27
CA ARG A 99 -0.33 11.89 25.67
C ARG A 99 -1.74 12.08 26.17
N ASP A 100 -2.20 11.21 27.06
CA ASP A 100 -3.44 11.45 27.78
C ASP A 100 -3.28 12.66 28.73
N THR A 101 -4.03 13.73 28.45
CA THR A 101 -4.06 14.96 29.25
C THR A 101 -5.37 15.12 29.99
N GLN A 102 -6.29 14.14 29.89
CA GLN A 102 -7.65 14.24 30.45
C GLN A 102 -7.91 13.31 31.62
N ASN A 103 -7.37 12.10 31.59
CA ASN A 103 -7.68 11.05 32.53
C ASN A 103 -6.53 10.75 33.49
N GLY A 104 -5.29 11.19 33.17
CA GLY A 104 -4.08 10.81 33.91
C GLY A 104 -3.66 9.35 33.60
N TRP A 105 -4.11 8.77 32.50
CA TRP A 105 -3.84 7.41 32.07
C TRP A 105 -2.80 7.40 30.96
N GLY A 106 -2.67 6.26 30.25
CA GLY A 106 -1.79 6.15 29.08
C GLY A 106 -2.57 6.02 27.78
N MET A 107 -2.06 6.61 26.70
CA MET A 107 -2.51 6.33 25.33
C MET A 107 -1.95 4.96 24.92
N LEU A 108 -2.76 3.91 25.10
CA LEU A 108 -2.28 2.52 25.08
C LEU A 108 -2.40 1.88 23.69
N ASN A 109 -3.58 1.95 23.05
CA ASN A 109 -3.87 1.15 21.86
C ASN A 109 -4.48 1.93 20.72
N CYS A 110 -4.31 1.38 19.52
CA CYS A 110 -5.05 1.69 18.30
C CYS A 110 -4.95 3.16 17.87
N PRO A 111 -3.74 3.72 17.73
CA PRO A 111 -3.61 5.09 17.24
C PRO A 111 -4.13 5.22 15.83
N GLN A 112 -4.90 6.27 15.55
CA GLN A 112 -5.28 6.67 14.21
C GLN A 112 -4.85 8.11 13.98
N LEU A 113 -3.85 8.29 13.11
CA LEU A 113 -3.35 9.59 12.68
C LEU A 113 -4.04 10.01 11.37
N PHE A 114 -4.46 11.28 11.31
CA PHE A 114 -5.19 11.77 10.13
C PHE A 114 -4.92 13.27 9.92
N GLU A 115 -4.79 13.71 8.66
CA GLU A 115 -4.75 15.11 8.28
C GLU A 115 -6.14 15.56 7.83
N MET A 116 -6.65 16.65 8.38
CA MET A 116 -7.96 17.18 8.02
C MET A 116 -7.95 17.72 6.58
N PRO A 117 -8.73 17.13 5.65
CA PRO A 117 -8.75 17.58 4.25
C PRO A 117 -9.54 18.87 4.05
N GLN A 118 -10.43 19.19 4.98
CA GLN A 118 -11.25 20.39 5.01
C GLN A 118 -11.57 20.79 6.45
N THR A 119 -12.03 21.99 6.65
CA THR A 119 -12.43 22.48 7.99
C THR A 119 -13.75 21.85 8.41
N ILE A 120 -13.78 21.27 9.62
CA ILE A 120 -14.96 20.75 10.30
C ILE A 120 -14.97 21.37 11.72
N GLY A 121 -15.80 22.40 11.91
CA GLY A 121 -15.86 23.15 13.16
C GLY A 121 -14.50 23.70 13.59
N SER A 122 -13.98 23.26 14.74
CA SER A 122 -12.69 23.70 15.30
C SER A 122 -11.48 22.97 14.71
N LEU A 123 -11.68 22.00 13.81
CA LEU A 123 -10.65 21.24 13.13
C LEU A 123 -10.43 21.83 11.72
N THR A 124 -9.49 22.76 11.58
CA THR A 124 -9.20 23.43 10.31
C THR A 124 -8.48 22.49 9.33
N ALA A 125 -8.62 22.75 8.03
CA ALA A 125 -7.87 22.02 6.99
C ALA A 125 -6.36 22.08 7.29
N GLY A 126 -5.65 20.94 7.07
CA GLY A 126 -4.23 20.79 7.39
C GLY A 126 -3.90 20.50 8.86
N THR A 127 -4.88 20.61 9.79
CA THR A 127 -4.69 20.19 11.19
C THR A 127 -4.46 18.67 11.22
N LEU A 128 -3.44 18.22 11.97
CA LEU A 128 -3.28 16.81 12.31
C LEU A 128 -4.20 16.46 13.47
N ILE A 129 -4.93 15.37 13.35
CA ILE A 129 -5.70 14.77 14.44
C ILE A 129 -5.20 13.36 14.72
N CYS A 130 -5.26 12.97 15.98
CA CYS A 130 -4.95 11.62 16.42
C CYS A 130 -5.98 11.18 17.46
N ALA A 131 -6.52 9.98 17.27
CA ALA A 131 -7.33 9.33 18.29
C ALA A 131 -6.78 7.95 18.60
N GLY A 132 -7.14 7.44 19.75
CA GLY A 132 -6.84 6.09 20.21
C GLY A 132 -7.31 5.91 21.65
N ASN A 133 -7.05 4.75 22.21
CA ASN A 133 -7.55 4.39 23.51
C ASN A 133 -6.62 4.87 24.63
N SER A 134 -7.14 5.76 25.48
CA SER A 134 -6.61 6.01 26.80
C SER A 134 -7.13 4.94 27.77
N VAL A 135 -6.23 4.30 28.49
CA VAL A 135 -6.50 3.15 29.35
C VAL A 135 -5.75 3.31 30.66
N PRO A 136 -6.42 3.13 31.84
CA PRO A 136 -5.75 3.17 33.13
C PRO A 136 -4.85 1.95 33.33
N GLY A 137 -3.90 2.06 34.25
CA GLY A 137 -2.95 0.98 34.55
C GLY A 137 -3.60 -0.32 35.02
N ASP A 138 -4.74 -0.25 35.69
CA ASP A 138 -5.54 -1.42 36.11
C ASP A 138 -6.47 -1.98 35.01
N ARG A 139 -6.49 -1.34 33.83
CA ARG A 139 -7.30 -1.69 32.67
C ARG A 139 -8.82 -1.69 32.93
N SER A 140 -9.30 -0.94 33.91
CA SER A 140 -10.73 -0.92 34.32
C SER A 140 -11.64 -0.17 33.34
N ALA A 141 -11.09 0.59 32.39
CA ALA A 141 -11.87 1.39 31.44
C ALA A 141 -11.14 1.63 30.13
N THR A 142 -11.88 2.03 29.09
CA THR A 142 -11.35 2.55 27.84
C THR A 142 -11.98 3.91 27.51
N ARG A 143 -11.19 4.82 26.96
CA ARG A 143 -11.64 6.14 26.50
C ARG A 143 -11.03 6.38 25.12
N MET A 144 -11.85 6.55 24.12
CA MET A 144 -11.40 6.97 22.80
C MET A 144 -11.39 8.48 22.73
N ASP A 145 -10.21 9.06 22.93
CA ASP A 145 -10.01 10.50 23.03
C ASP A 145 -9.34 11.04 21.76
N LEU A 146 -9.87 12.18 21.26
CA LEU A 146 -9.40 12.89 20.08
C LEU A 146 -8.48 14.03 20.49
N TYR A 147 -7.31 14.08 19.90
CA TYR A 147 -6.33 15.16 20.05
C TYR A 147 -6.05 15.82 18.70
N LYS A 148 -5.64 17.09 18.71
CA LYS A 148 -5.20 17.83 17.54
C LYS A 148 -3.84 18.48 17.72
N SER A 149 -3.12 18.64 16.62
CA SER A 149 -1.89 19.41 16.49
C SER A 149 -2.00 20.39 15.34
N THR A 150 -1.63 21.66 15.59
CA THR A 150 -1.54 22.72 14.57
C THR A 150 -0.09 23.11 14.25
N ASP A 151 0.88 22.42 14.86
CA ASP A 151 2.31 22.65 14.73
C ASP A 151 3.06 21.42 14.17
N LEU A 152 2.36 20.67 13.30
CA LEU A 152 2.91 19.51 12.62
C LEU A 152 3.39 18.40 13.58
N GLY A 153 2.56 18.08 14.56
CA GLY A 153 2.75 16.94 15.46
C GLY A 153 3.69 17.17 16.65
N ARG A 154 4.17 18.41 16.86
CA ARG A 154 5.09 18.73 17.96
C ARG A 154 4.38 18.82 19.30
N THR A 155 3.22 19.48 19.31
CA THR A 155 2.35 19.56 20.50
C THR A 155 0.93 19.10 20.18
N TRP A 156 0.24 18.54 21.17
CA TRP A 156 -1.08 17.98 21.01
C TRP A 156 -2.01 18.50 22.10
N THR A 157 -3.21 18.91 21.70
CA THR A 157 -4.25 19.38 22.60
C THR A 157 -5.50 18.51 22.47
N PHE A 158 -6.13 18.21 23.59
CA PHE A 158 -7.40 17.47 23.62
C PHE A 158 -8.49 18.26 22.89
N VAL A 159 -9.32 17.56 22.15
CA VAL A 159 -10.47 18.13 21.43
C VAL A 159 -11.77 17.63 22.02
N SER A 160 -11.95 16.32 22.08
CA SER A 160 -13.19 15.71 22.56
C SER A 160 -13.00 14.21 22.82
N ARG A 161 -13.94 13.64 23.57
CA ARG A 161 -14.11 12.21 23.71
C ARG A 161 -15.08 11.71 22.66
N ILE A 162 -14.65 10.72 21.86
CA ILE A 162 -15.49 10.10 20.83
C ILE A 162 -16.43 9.10 21.49
N ALA A 163 -15.88 8.19 22.31
CA ALA A 163 -16.63 7.15 22.96
C ALA A 163 -16.00 6.75 24.31
N THR A 164 -16.82 6.12 25.14
CA THR A 164 -16.42 5.57 26.45
C THR A 164 -16.78 4.09 26.44
N GLY A 165 -15.83 3.23 26.73
CA GLY A 165 -16.01 1.79 26.91
C GLY A 165 -15.69 1.34 28.33
N GLY A 166 -15.98 0.09 28.61
CA GLY A 166 -15.70 -0.59 29.86
C GLY A 166 -14.24 -1.07 29.96
N ARG A 167 -14.05 -2.19 30.64
CA ARG A 167 -12.75 -2.79 30.94
C ARG A 167 -11.99 -3.13 29.64
N HIS A 168 -10.70 -2.82 29.62
CA HIS A 168 -9.79 -3.12 28.50
C HIS A 168 -9.45 -4.62 28.43
N ALA A 169 -10.41 -5.42 28.06
CA ALA A 169 -10.31 -6.87 27.82
C ALA A 169 -11.49 -7.29 26.95
N ILE A 170 -11.33 -8.37 26.19
CA ILE A 170 -12.43 -9.03 25.49
C ILE A 170 -13.54 -9.33 26.51
N GLU A 171 -14.81 -9.10 26.14
CA GLU A 171 -15.99 -9.24 27.02
C GLU A 171 -15.97 -8.30 28.23
N GLY A 172 -15.24 -7.19 28.12
CA GLY A 172 -15.18 -6.15 29.15
C GLY A 172 -15.83 -4.84 28.71
N ASP A 173 -16.64 -4.87 27.66
CA ASP A 173 -17.33 -3.73 27.04
C ASP A 173 -16.39 -2.63 26.51
N PRO A 174 -15.17 -2.94 26.01
CA PRO A 174 -14.26 -1.93 25.47
C PRO A 174 -14.74 -1.41 24.12
N ILE A 175 -14.02 -0.39 23.68
CA ILE A 175 -14.08 0.15 22.31
C ILE A 175 -12.67 0.13 21.72
N TRP A 176 -12.55 -0.12 20.37
CA TRP A 176 -11.26 -0.34 19.72
C TRP A 176 -11.16 0.37 18.37
N GLU A 177 -9.95 0.63 17.88
CA GLU A 177 -9.59 0.74 16.46
C GLU A 177 -10.32 1.86 15.72
N PRO A 178 -10.16 3.13 16.14
CA PRO A 178 -10.75 4.24 15.41
C PRO A 178 -10.19 4.35 13.99
N TRP A 179 -11.08 4.70 13.05
CA TRP A 179 -10.72 5.05 11.67
C TRP A 179 -11.48 6.30 11.23
N PHE A 180 -10.77 7.28 10.65
CA PHE A 180 -11.35 8.54 10.24
C PHE A 180 -11.62 8.62 8.73
N LEU A 181 -12.76 9.21 8.41
CA LEU A 181 -13.14 9.62 7.06
C LEU A 181 -13.83 10.98 7.12
N VAL A 182 -13.53 11.87 6.17
CA VAL A 182 -14.30 13.09 5.98
C VAL A 182 -15.18 12.94 4.75
N ALA A 183 -16.50 13.04 4.96
CA ALA A 183 -17.50 13.01 3.91
C ALA A 183 -18.71 13.84 4.35
N ASN A 184 -19.51 14.32 3.39
CA ASN A 184 -20.77 15.05 3.64
C ASN A 184 -20.61 16.22 4.65
N ASN A 185 -19.47 16.92 4.63
CA ASN A 185 -19.10 17.97 5.58
C ASN A 185 -19.10 17.53 7.07
N LYS A 186 -18.79 16.26 7.31
CA LYS A 186 -18.63 15.67 8.64
C LYS A 186 -17.30 14.93 8.75
N LEU A 187 -16.77 14.87 9.97
CA LEU A 187 -15.77 13.88 10.34
C LEU A 187 -16.52 12.65 10.87
N ILE A 188 -16.24 11.50 10.28
CA ILE A 188 -16.81 10.20 10.65
C ILE A 188 -15.70 9.41 11.33
N CYS A 189 -16.00 8.81 12.49
CA CYS A 189 -15.13 7.88 13.18
C CYS A 189 -15.80 6.50 13.21
N TYR A 190 -15.24 5.54 12.47
CA TYR A 190 -15.61 4.14 12.56
C TYR A 190 -14.78 3.46 13.63
N TYR A 191 -15.35 2.50 14.37
CA TYR A 191 -14.63 1.77 15.40
C TYR A 191 -15.31 0.44 15.75
N SER A 192 -14.58 -0.43 16.47
CA SER A 192 -15.10 -1.68 17.02
C SER A 192 -15.70 -1.44 18.41
N ASP A 193 -16.87 -1.99 18.65
CA ASP A 193 -17.69 -1.73 19.84
C ASP A 193 -18.20 -3.02 20.49
N GLU A 194 -17.81 -3.28 21.73
CA GLU A 194 -18.25 -4.44 22.54
C GLU A 194 -19.32 -4.09 23.57
N ARG A 195 -19.85 -2.86 23.59
CA ARG A 195 -20.81 -2.40 24.62
C ARG A 195 -22.23 -2.91 24.45
N ASP A 196 -22.55 -3.52 23.30
CA ASP A 196 -23.85 -4.13 23.10
C ASP A 196 -23.89 -5.54 23.72
N PRO A 197 -24.68 -5.77 24.79
CA PRO A 197 -24.70 -7.09 25.45
C PRO A 197 -25.28 -8.23 24.58
N ALA A 198 -25.89 -7.89 23.44
CA ALA A 198 -26.42 -8.88 22.51
C ALA A 198 -25.38 -9.42 21.53
N HIS A 199 -24.19 -8.79 21.43
CA HIS A 199 -23.13 -9.14 20.48
C HIS A 199 -21.75 -9.02 21.12
N SER A 200 -20.88 -9.97 20.91
CA SER A 200 -19.48 -9.91 21.40
C SER A 200 -18.73 -8.70 20.83
N GLN A 201 -19.01 -8.30 19.59
CA GLN A 201 -18.47 -7.07 18.98
C GLN A 201 -19.25 -6.70 17.73
N LYS A 202 -19.43 -5.41 17.52
CA LYS A 202 -19.97 -4.81 16.29
C LYS A 202 -18.98 -3.81 15.70
N LEU A 203 -19.13 -3.48 14.42
CA LEU A 203 -18.54 -2.26 13.86
C LEU A 203 -19.60 -1.18 13.82
N VAL A 204 -19.22 -0.01 14.25
CA VAL A 204 -20.10 1.15 14.39
C VAL A 204 -19.37 2.42 13.94
N HIS A 205 -20.15 3.49 13.74
CA HIS A 205 -19.57 4.81 13.60
C HIS A 205 -20.35 5.89 14.37
N GLN A 206 -19.67 7.00 14.57
CA GLN A 206 -20.24 8.28 15.03
C GLN A 206 -19.72 9.41 14.12
N THR A 207 -20.48 10.49 14.05
CA THR A 207 -20.14 11.65 13.20
C THR A 207 -20.09 12.94 14.01
N THR A 208 -19.31 13.90 13.56
CA THR A 208 -19.30 15.26 14.11
C THR A 208 -19.23 16.32 13.02
N THR A 209 -19.92 17.44 13.22
CA THR A 209 -19.87 18.63 12.37
C THR A 209 -19.06 19.78 12.99
N ASN A 210 -18.61 19.63 14.23
CA ASN A 210 -17.90 20.68 14.98
C ASN A 210 -16.59 20.20 15.63
N GLY A 211 -16.31 18.89 15.58
CA GLY A 211 -15.14 18.25 16.18
C GLY A 211 -15.28 17.96 17.68
N THR A 212 -16.32 18.46 18.35
CA THR A 212 -16.46 18.37 19.80
C THR A 212 -17.67 17.55 20.28
N THR A 213 -18.73 17.53 19.49
CA THR A 213 -19.96 16.81 19.82
C THR A 213 -20.17 15.69 18.78
N TRP A 214 -20.33 14.48 19.25
CA TRP A 214 -20.51 13.29 18.40
C TRP A 214 -21.97 12.84 18.39
N SER A 215 -22.41 12.30 17.25
CA SER A 215 -23.75 11.73 17.07
C SER A 215 -23.96 10.52 17.97
N ALA A 216 -25.21 10.04 18.01
CA ALA A 216 -25.47 8.68 18.47
C ALA A 216 -24.69 7.65 17.60
N VAL A 217 -24.45 6.47 18.17
CA VAL A 217 -23.81 5.33 17.50
C VAL A 217 -24.72 4.79 16.39
N VAL A 218 -24.14 4.45 15.26
CA VAL A 218 -24.81 3.80 14.11
C VAL A 218 -24.12 2.46 13.84
N ASP A 219 -24.90 1.39 13.73
CA ASP A 219 -24.37 0.06 13.43
C ASP A 219 -23.99 -0.08 11.95
N ASP A 220 -22.74 -0.50 11.68
CA ASP A 220 -22.20 -0.72 10.33
C ASP A 220 -22.09 -2.20 9.97
N VAL A 221 -21.60 -3.02 10.90
CA VAL A 221 -21.51 -4.47 10.75
C VAL A 221 -21.97 -5.14 12.03
N VAL A 222 -23.13 -5.75 11.95
CA VAL A 222 -23.69 -6.66 12.98
C VAL A 222 -23.63 -8.06 12.39
N TRP A 223 -22.80 -8.93 12.97
CA TRP A 223 -22.65 -10.28 12.45
C TRP A 223 -23.82 -11.16 12.92
N PRO A 224 -24.35 -12.05 12.06
CA PRO A 224 -25.52 -12.89 12.43
C PRO A 224 -25.28 -13.79 13.65
N ASP A 225 -24.05 -14.30 13.81
CA ASP A 225 -23.61 -15.02 15.01
C ASP A 225 -23.12 -14.00 16.06
N SER A 226 -23.84 -13.87 17.14
CA SER A 226 -23.57 -12.90 18.22
C SER A 226 -22.26 -13.14 18.95
N THR A 227 -21.65 -14.33 18.85
CA THR A 227 -20.35 -14.66 19.45
C THR A 227 -19.17 -14.28 18.55
N THR A 228 -19.45 -13.98 17.28
CA THR A 228 -18.45 -13.57 16.29
C THR A 228 -18.13 -12.07 16.45
N ARG A 229 -16.86 -11.73 16.25
CA ARG A 229 -16.33 -10.38 16.51
C ARG A 229 -15.80 -9.76 15.22
N PRO A 230 -16.63 -9.01 14.44
CA PRO A 230 -16.10 -8.15 13.37
C PRO A 230 -15.27 -7.02 13.97
N GLY A 231 -14.04 -6.79 13.46
CA GLY A 231 -13.09 -5.83 14.01
C GLY A 231 -12.29 -5.09 12.94
N MET A 232 -11.53 -4.08 13.38
CA MET A 232 -10.56 -3.32 12.58
C MET A 232 -11.16 -2.69 11.31
N PRO A 233 -12.17 -1.81 11.42
CA PRO A 233 -12.80 -1.19 10.27
C PRO A 233 -11.85 -0.19 9.59
N ILE A 234 -11.64 -0.34 8.30
CA ILE A 234 -10.92 0.62 7.46
C ILE A 234 -11.86 1.03 6.32
N VAL A 235 -12.13 2.32 6.18
CA VAL A 235 -13.05 2.83 5.14
C VAL A 235 -12.31 3.79 4.23
N VAL A 236 -12.40 3.55 2.93
CA VAL A 236 -11.81 4.40 1.88
C VAL A 236 -12.84 4.80 0.84
N LYS A 237 -12.65 5.96 0.22
CA LYS A 237 -13.43 6.37 -0.94
C LYS A 237 -12.80 5.80 -2.20
N LEU A 238 -13.60 5.16 -3.05
CA LEU A 238 -13.20 4.61 -4.34
C LEU A 238 -13.26 5.69 -5.44
N SER A 239 -12.56 5.45 -6.55
CA SER A 239 -12.52 6.37 -7.70
C SER A 239 -13.88 6.55 -8.39
N ASN A 240 -14.77 5.56 -8.28
CA ASN A 240 -16.14 5.64 -8.82
C ASN A 240 -17.13 6.39 -7.89
N GLY A 241 -16.66 6.94 -6.77
CA GLY A 241 -17.45 7.70 -5.80
C GLY A 241 -18.05 6.87 -4.67
N ASN A 242 -18.08 5.54 -4.78
CA ASN A 242 -18.49 4.64 -3.70
C ASN A 242 -17.44 4.60 -2.57
N TYR A 243 -17.78 3.93 -1.50
CA TYR A 243 -16.90 3.67 -0.36
C TYR A 243 -16.70 2.16 -0.19
N MET A 244 -15.53 1.76 0.25
CA MET A 244 -15.22 0.38 0.62
C MET A 244 -14.83 0.35 2.09
N MET A 245 -15.46 -0.54 2.85
CA MET A 245 -15.07 -0.90 4.21
C MET A 245 -14.43 -2.28 4.18
N THR A 246 -13.25 -2.44 4.78
CA THR A 246 -12.67 -3.75 5.10
C THR A 246 -12.64 -3.97 6.58
N TYR A 247 -12.74 -5.23 7.00
CA TYR A 247 -12.75 -5.65 8.39
C TYR A 247 -12.40 -7.13 8.53
N GLU A 248 -11.92 -7.52 9.69
CA GLU A 248 -11.69 -8.92 10.06
C GLU A 248 -12.91 -9.50 10.76
N VAL A 249 -13.00 -10.84 10.85
CA VAL A 249 -14.03 -11.53 11.61
C VAL A 249 -13.41 -12.60 12.49
N VAL A 250 -13.13 -12.23 13.74
CA VAL A 250 -12.64 -13.15 14.77
C VAL A 250 -13.77 -14.06 15.22
N GLY A 251 -13.46 -15.33 15.50
CA GLY A 251 -14.46 -16.38 15.78
C GLY A 251 -14.75 -17.27 14.57
N GLN A 252 -14.39 -16.85 13.36
CA GLN A 252 -14.42 -17.69 12.17
C GLN A 252 -13.05 -18.35 11.90
N SER A 253 -13.09 -19.56 11.32
CA SER A 253 -11.85 -20.31 10.99
C SER A 253 -10.97 -19.51 10.02
N GLY A 254 -9.70 -19.32 10.41
CA GLY A 254 -8.71 -18.57 9.65
C GLY A 254 -8.84 -17.05 9.77
N VAL A 255 -9.71 -16.54 10.64
CA VAL A 255 -9.97 -15.09 10.83
C VAL A 255 -10.07 -14.37 9.48
N PRO A 256 -11.13 -14.60 8.71
CA PRO A 256 -11.25 -14.03 7.37
C PRO A 256 -11.40 -12.52 7.42
N CYS A 257 -10.83 -11.85 6.42
CA CYS A 257 -11.04 -10.44 6.14
C CYS A 257 -12.08 -10.29 5.02
N TYR A 258 -12.99 -9.36 5.21
CA TYR A 258 -14.07 -9.06 4.27
C TYR A 258 -14.02 -7.61 3.79
N ALA A 259 -14.68 -7.37 2.65
CA ALA A 259 -14.97 -6.06 2.13
C ALA A 259 -16.48 -5.88 1.95
N LYS A 260 -16.99 -4.67 2.23
CA LYS A 260 -18.31 -4.18 1.82
C LYS A 260 -18.15 -2.96 0.95
N ILE A 261 -19.07 -2.76 -0.01
CA ILE A 261 -19.12 -1.58 -0.86
C ILE A 261 -20.45 -0.88 -0.63
N ASN A 262 -20.39 0.44 -0.47
CA ASN A 262 -21.57 1.27 -0.23
C ASN A 262 -21.44 2.61 -0.96
N ASN A 263 -22.55 3.18 -1.39
CA ASN A 263 -22.57 4.53 -1.99
C ASN A 263 -22.71 5.66 -0.96
N ASN A 264 -23.02 5.33 0.30
CA ASN A 264 -23.14 6.28 1.40
C ASN A 264 -22.27 5.84 2.58
N PRO A 265 -21.34 6.68 3.07
CA PRO A 265 -20.44 6.31 4.18
C PRO A 265 -21.13 6.33 5.56
N GLU A 266 -22.31 6.96 5.68
CA GLU A 266 -22.97 7.16 6.99
C GLU A 266 -24.18 6.21 7.21
N THR A 267 -24.66 5.51 6.20
CA THR A 267 -25.85 4.68 6.33
C THR A 267 -25.79 3.43 5.44
N GLY A 268 -26.48 2.38 5.83
CA GLY A 268 -26.70 1.22 4.97
C GLY A 268 -25.60 0.16 4.95
N TRP A 269 -24.51 0.33 5.66
CA TRP A 269 -23.42 -0.66 5.68
C TRP A 269 -23.85 -2.05 6.09
N ASN A 270 -24.72 -2.14 7.09
CA ASN A 270 -25.17 -3.44 7.61
C ASN A 270 -25.92 -4.27 6.54
N ALA A 271 -26.64 -3.61 5.63
CA ALA A 271 -27.36 -4.25 4.53
C ALA A 271 -26.45 -4.65 3.35
N CYS A 272 -25.22 -4.14 3.25
CA CYS A 272 -24.33 -4.46 2.14
C CYS A 272 -23.76 -5.88 2.25
N THR A 273 -23.61 -6.55 1.11
CA THR A 273 -23.00 -7.88 1.03
C THR A 273 -21.51 -7.82 1.40
N SER A 274 -21.09 -8.77 2.22
CA SER A 274 -19.69 -8.97 2.58
C SER A 274 -19.01 -9.92 1.58
N THR A 275 -17.91 -9.46 0.97
CA THR A 275 -17.10 -10.27 0.05
C THR A 275 -15.77 -10.58 0.70
N LYS A 276 -15.40 -11.86 0.77
CA LYS A 276 -14.13 -12.29 1.38
C LYS A 276 -12.94 -11.85 0.54
N ILE A 277 -11.92 -11.27 1.20
CA ILE A 277 -10.63 -10.93 0.60
C ILE A 277 -9.67 -12.10 0.75
N ALA A 278 -9.33 -12.46 1.98
CA ALA A 278 -8.39 -13.53 2.35
C ALA A 278 -8.57 -13.90 3.82
N ASN A 279 -7.84 -14.91 4.30
CA ASN A 279 -7.73 -15.21 5.72
C ASN A 279 -6.56 -14.43 6.37
N GLY A 280 -6.52 -14.40 7.69
CA GLY A 280 -5.39 -13.94 8.48
C GLY A 280 -5.65 -12.77 9.41
N GLY A 281 -6.84 -12.18 9.38
CA GLY A 281 -7.18 -11.04 10.24
C GLY A 281 -6.45 -9.75 9.89
N SER A 282 -6.64 -8.72 10.72
CA SER A 282 -5.93 -7.43 10.63
C SER A 282 -5.99 -6.80 9.24
N SER A 283 -7.21 -6.61 8.72
CA SER A 283 -7.41 -6.06 7.37
C SER A 283 -6.97 -4.60 7.27
N TYR A 284 -6.50 -4.23 6.10
CA TYR A 284 -6.27 -2.84 5.70
C TYR A 284 -6.62 -2.68 4.22
N VAL A 285 -7.13 -1.51 3.83
CA VAL A 285 -7.41 -1.18 2.43
C VAL A 285 -6.92 0.22 2.12
N THR A 286 -6.44 0.40 0.90
CA THR A 286 -6.07 1.71 0.36
C THR A 286 -6.35 1.78 -1.14
N VAL A 287 -6.43 3.00 -1.68
CA VAL A 287 -6.67 3.25 -3.12
C VAL A 287 -5.48 4.01 -3.68
N LEU A 288 -4.89 3.49 -4.75
CA LEU A 288 -3.81 4.15 -5.47
C LEU A 288 -4.35 5.35 -6.28
N SER A 289 -3.46 6.25 -6.70
CA SER A 289 -3.82 7.42 -7.49
C SER A 289 -4.45 7.10 -8.86
N ASP A 290 -4.22 5.89 -9.38
CA ASP A 290 -4.83 5.39 -10.61
C ASP A 290 -6.14 4.62 -10.38
N GLY A 291 -6.63 4.59 -9.14
CA GLY A 291 -7.91 3.99 -8.75
C GLY A 291 -7.83 2.49 -8.39
N ARG A 292 -6.66 1.84 -8.52
CA ARG A 292 -6.50 0.45 -8.08
C ARG A 292 -6.69 0.34 -6.58
N ILE A 293 -7.32 -0.75 -6.15
CA ILE A 293 -7.61 -1.02 -4.75
C ILE A 293 -6.64 -2.10 -4.25
N LEU A 294 -5.96 -1.80 -3.16
CA LEU A 294 -5.04 -2.70 -2.47
C LEU A 294 -5.59 -3.02 -1.09
N ALA A 295 -5.53 -4.28 -0.71
CA ALA A 295 -5.80 -4.72 0.66
C ALA A 295 -4.63 -5.54 1.20
N GLN A 296 -4.57 -5.71 2.51
CA GLN A 296 -3.66 -6.63 3.18
C GLN A 296 -4.36 -7.38 4.30
N THR A 297 -3.80 -8.53 4.71
CA THR A 297 -4.16 -9.27 5.92
C THR A 297 -2.89 -9.66 6.68
N TYR A 298 -3.02 -10.05 7.95
CA TYR A 298 -1.90 -10.49 8.77
C TYR A 298 -1.38 -11.90 8.37
N GLY A 299 -2.23 -12.70 7.72
CA GLY A 299 -1.91 -14.12 7.43
C GLY A 299 -0.75 -14.34 6.46
N SER A 300 -0.34 -13.33 5.70
CA SER A 300 0.82 -13.41 4.79
C SER A 300 1.54 -12.07 4.69
N GLY A 301 2.76 -12.08 4.14
CA GLY A 301 3.47 -10.84 3.77
C GLY A 301 2.92 -10.17 2.52
N ASP A 302 1.94 -10.78 1.86
CA ASP A 302 1.37 -10.26 0.61
C ASP A 302 0.44 -9.07 0.84
N ILE A 303 0.23 -8.32 -0.23
CA ILE A 303 -0.92 -7.45 -0.43
C ILE A 303 -1.81 -8.06 -1.50
N TYR A 304 -3.06 -7.65 -1.53
CA TYR A 304 -4.06 -8.16 -2.48
C TYR A 304 -4.56 -7.02 -3.35
N PHE A 305 -4.52 -7.21 -4.66
CA PHE A 305 -5.17 -6.32 -5.62
C PHE A 305 -6.59 -6.75 -5.90
N ASN A 306 -7.52 -5.81 -5.94
CA ASN A 306 -8.80 -6.06 -6.56
C ASN A 306 -8.66 -5.96 -8.08
N THR A 307 -9.19 -6.92 -8.83
CA THR A 307 -9.09 -6.96 -10.30
C THR A 307 -9.94 -5.89 -10.99
N LYS A 308 -10.79 -5.18 -10.24
CA LYS A 308 -11.59 -4.05 -10.71
C LYS A 308 -11.47 -2.88 -9.75
N ASN A 309 -11.36 -1.67 -10.29
CA ASN A 309 -11.24 -0.45 -9.50
C ASN A 309 -12.53 -0.03 -8.76
N ASP A 310 -13.61 -0.81 -8.91
CA ASP A 310 -14.88 -0.64 -8.20
C ASP A 310 -15.03 -1.58 -6.99
N GLY A 311 -14.03 -2.47 -6.77
CA GLY A 311 -14.01 -3.41 -5.65
C GLY A 311 -14.85 -4.69 -5.84
N THR A 312 -15.55 -4.85 -6.97
CA THR A 312 -16.39 -6.03 -7.24
C THR A 312 -15.61 -7.21 -7.85
N GLY A 313 -14.33 -7.00 -8.19
CA GLY A 313 -13.47 -8.03 -8.78
C GLY A 313 -12.91 -9.01 -7.75
N SER A 314 -12.20 -10.02 -8.26
CA SER A 314 -11.44 -10.96 -7.45
C SER A 314 -10.22 -10.29 -6.80
N TRP A 315 -9.70 -10.89 -5.74
CA TRP A 315 -8.48 -10.44 -5.06
C TRP A 315 -7.30 -11.31 -5.45
N VAL A 316 -6.20 -10.70 -5.87
CA VAL A 316 -5.00 -11.39 -6.32
C VAL A 316 -3.80 -10.95 -5.48
N ALA A 317 -3.09 -11.94 -4.92
CA ALA A 317 -1.94 -11.70 -4.05
C ALA A 317 -0.71 -11.21 -4.82
N MET A 318 0.01 -10.27 -4.21
CA MET A 318 1.32 -9.80 -4.66
C MET A 318 2.27 -9.73 -3.47
N GLY A 319 3.50 -10.25 -3.63
CA GLY A 319 4.54 -10.18 -2.61
C GLY A 319 4.96 -8.76 -2.27
N THR A 320 5.36 -8.53 -1.02
CA THR A 320 5.94 -7.26 -0.56
C THR A 320 7.34 -7.47 0.01
N PRO A 321 8.18 -6.44 0.08
CA PRO A 321 9.50 -6.54 0.72
C PRO A 321 9.42 -6.70 2.24
N THR A 322 8.27 -6.47 2.86
CA THR A 322 8.03 -6.67 4.29
C THR A 322 7.37 -8.02 4.53
N GLY A 323 7.66 -8.65 5.68
CA GLY A 323 6.95 -9.85 6.12
C GLY A 323 5.51 -9.58 6.57
N ALA A 324 4.84 -10.64 7.03
CA ALA A 324 3.55 -10.54 7.71
C ALA A 324 3.69 -9.68 8.97
N ALA A 325 2.74 -8.76 9.18
CA ALA A 325 2.69 -7.93 10.37
C ALA A 325 1.24 -7.60 10.73
N TYR A 326 0.95 -7.64 12.03
CA TYR A 326 -0.34 -7.26 12.56
C TYR A 326 -0.54 -5.74 12.37
N ASN A 327 -1.71 -5.36 11.91
CA ASN A 327 -2.12 -3.96 11.74
C ASN A 327 -1.18 -3.12 10.85
N ARG A 328 -0.65 -3.74 9.80
CA ARG A 328 0.25 -3.13 8.82
C ARG A 328 -0.45 -1.97 8.10
N CYS A 329 0.24 -0.85 7.94
CA CYS A 329 -0.27 0.33 7.24
C CYS A 329 0.26 0.39 5.80
N LEU A 330 -0.62 0.64 4.84
CA LEU A 330 -0.32 0.83 3.43
C LEU A 330 -0.57 2.30 3.05
N LEU A 331 0.45 3.03 2.66
CA LEU A 331 0.33 4.43 2.24
C LEU A 331 0.73 4.58 0.76
N PRO A 332 -0.21 4.87 -0.14
CA PRO A 332 0.10 5.24 -1.51
C PRO A 332 0.82 6.59 -1.57
N LEU A 333 1.94 6.63 -2.28
CA LEU A 333 2.69 7.85 -2.56
C LEU A 333 2.36 8.40 -3.95
N SER A 334 2.57 9.71 -4.16
CA SER A 334 2.20 10.42 -5.39
C SER A 334 2.92 9.94 -6.66
N ASN A 335 3.99 9.19 -6.52
CA ASN A 335 4.85 8.70 -7.61
C ASN A 335 4.56 7.24 -8.04
N GLY A 336 3.39 6.68 -7.66
CA GLY A 336 3.03 5.29 -7.94
C GLY A 336 3.72 4.26 -7.04
N ARG A 337 4.35 4.72 -5.96
CA ARG A 337 4.98 3.88 -4.95
C ARG A 337 4.02 3.60 -3.80
N LEU A 338 4.24 2.49 -3.13
CA LEU A 338 3.53 2.10 -1.91
C LEU A 338 4.53 2.07 -0.75
N PHE A 339 4.29 2.91 0.24
CA PHE A 339 5.02 2.86 1.50
C PHE A 339 4.30 1.95 2.48
N ILE A 340 5.02 0.99 3.06
CA ILE A 340 4.47 -0.03 3.95
C ILE A 340 5.15 0.11 5.31
N VAL A 341 4.37 0.17 6.39
CA VAL A 341 4.87 0.22 7.76
C VAL A 341 4.31 -0.95 8.56
N CYS A 342 5.17 -1.62 9.28
CA CYS A 342 4.89 -2.83 10.03
C CYS A 342 5.25 -2.63 11.50
N GLY A 343 4.41 -3.13 12.42
CA GLY A 343 4.64 -3.16 13.85
C GLY A 343 4.97 -4.56 14.41
N GLY A 344 5.22 -5.53 13.53
CA GLY A 344 5.51 -6.91 13.95
C GLY A 344 4.26 -7.75 14.24
N GLY A 345 4.42 -8.79 15.04
CA GLY A 345 3.35 -9.75 15.36
C GLY A 345 2.61 -9.41 16.66
N PHE A 346 1.37 -9.91 16.78
CA PHE A 346 0.55 -9.71 17.98
C PHE A 346 0.89 -10.70 19.13
N VAL A 347 1.82 -11.61 18.94
CA VAL A 347 2.14 -12.68 19.90
C VAL A 347 3.34 -12.30 20.76
N ALA A 348 3.14 -12.19 22.09
CA ALA A 348 4.22 -12.10 23.08
C ALA A 348 5.00 -13.44 23.17
N PRO A 349 6.32 -13.45 23.42
CA PRO A 349 7.16 -12.36 23.95
C PRO A 349 8.00 -11.63 22.87
N ASN A 350 7.45 -11.35 21.71
CA ASN A 350 8.20 -10.71 20.64
C ASN A 350 8.38 -9.22 20.92
N HIS A 351 9.64 -8.79 21.04
CA HIS A 351 9.97 -7.36 21.02
C HIS A 351 9.91 -6.88 19.58
N ASN A 352 8.73 -6.46 19.15
CA ASN A 352 8.54 -5.91 17.81
C ASN A 352 9.36 -4.63 17.62
N SER A 353 9.77 -4.39 16.40
CA SER A 353 10.28 -3.10 15.94
C SER A 353 9.32 -2.49 14.92
N ILE A 354 9.27 -1.18 14.83
CA ILE A 354 8.62 -0.52 13.70
C ILE A 354 9.56 -0.58 12.51
N THR A 355 9.16 -1.35 11.51
CA THR A 355 9.90 -1.51 10.25
C THR A 355 9.10 -0.93 9.10
N TYR A 356 9.79 -0.57 8.03
CA TYR A 356 9.13 0.00 6.84
C TYR A 356 9.88 -0.35 5.57
N ALA A 357 9.16 -0.32 4.47
CA ALA A 357 9.71 -0.47 3.13
C ALA A 357 8.93 0.40 2.15
N ASP A 358 9.57 0.67 1.03
CA ASP A 358 8.98 1.35 -0.10
C ASP A 358 9.09 0.44 -1.33
N MET A 359 7.98 0.21 -2.01
CA MET A 359 7.93 -0.59 -3.23
C MET A 359 7.22 0.15 -4.34
N TRP A 360 7.62 -0.12 -5.57
CA TRP A 360 6.86 0.32 -6.72
C TRP A 360 5.71 -0.64 -6.99
N VAL A 361 4.53 -0.09 -7.25
CA VAL A 361 3.34 -0.86 -7.63
C VAL A 361 3.09 -0.65 -9.12
N PRO A 362 3.49 -1.61 -9.97
CA PRO A 362 3.35 -1.44 -11.41
C PRO A 362 1.88 -1.22 -11.81
N PRO A 363 1.55 -0.22 -12.65
CA PRO A 363 0.18 -0.06 -13.15
C PRO A 363 -0.19 -1.27 -14.01
N ILE A 364 -1.41 -1.78 -13.86
CA ILE A 364 -1.93 -2.87 -14.70
C ILE A 364 -2.17 -2.37 -16.14
N THR A 365 -2.59 -1.11 -16.28
CA THR A 365 -2.73 -0.45 -17.59
C THR A 365 -1.36 -0.32 -18.25
N GLY A 366 -1.24 -0.87 -19.47
CA GLY A 366 0.04 -0.93 -20.20
C GLY A 366 0.90 -2.15 -19.85
N SER A 367 0.36 -3.11 -19.09
CA SER A 367 0.97 -4.45 -19.01
C SER A 367 0.52 -5.34 -20.16
N TYR A 368 1.35 -6.33 -20.44
CA TYR A 368 1.16 -7.26 -21.54
C TYR A 368 1.31 -8.70 -21.08
N ARG A 369 0.53 -9.59 -21.66
CA ARG A 369 0.87 -11.01 -21.69
C ARG A 369 1.74 -11.26 -22.93
N LEU A 370 2.84 -11.96 -22.74
CA LEU A 370 3.71 -12.42 -23.82
C LEU A 370 3.29 -13.83 -24.17
N VAL A 371 2.59 -13.98 -25.30
CA VAL A 371 2.04 -15.26 -25.76
C VAL A 371 3.02 -15.89 -26.72
N ASN A 372 3.50 -17.11 -26.42
CA ASN A 372 4.38 -17.84 -27.30
C ASN A 372 3.62 -18.28 -28.56
N VAL A 373 4.16 -18.00 -29.74
CA VAL A 373 3.47 -18.25 -31.01
C VAL A 373 3.31 -19.74 -31.29
N LYS A 374 4.22 -20.58 -30.82
CA LYS A 374 4.16 -22.03 -31.05
C LYS A 374 3.15 -22.72 -30.17
N SER A 375 3.11 -22.37 -28.90
CA SER A 375 2.29 -23.08 -27.89
C SER A 375 0.96 -22.41 -27.56
N GLY A 376 0.81 -21.11 -27.85
CA GLY A 376 -0.31 -20.30 -27.41
C GLY A 376 -0.31 -20.02 -25.90
N LYS A 377 0.74 -20.45 -25.18
CA LYS A 377 0.88 -20.23 -23.73
C LYS A 377 1.58 -18.91 -23.42
N VAL A 378 1.39 -18.41 -22.22
CA VAL A 378 1.95 -17.12 -21.78
C VAL A 378 3.22 -17.30 -20.96
N LEU A 379 4.13 -16.35 -21.05
CA LEU A 379 5.27 -16.20 -20.15
C LEU A 379 4.76 -15.94 -18.74
N GLY A 380 5.19 -16.73 -17.77
CA GLY A 380 4.91 -16.59 -16.35
C GLY A 380 6.08 -17.07 -15.51
N ILE A 381 5.95 -16.95 -14.18
CA ILE A 381 6.94 -17.43 -13.22
C ILE A 381 6.48 -18.76 -12.61
N ASN A 382 7.38 -19.74 -12.57
CA ASN A 382 7.08 -21.08 -12.07
C ASN A 382 6.47 -21.05 -10.66
N GLY A 383 5.28 -21.63 -10.54
CA GLY A 383 4.49 -21.63 -9.29
C GLY A 383 4.10 -20.24 -8.80
N GLY A 384 4.22 -19.19 -9.62
CA GLY A 384 4.00 -17.82 -9.20
C GLY A 384 4.93 -17.38 -8.05
N SER A 385 6.15 -17.94 -7.99
CA SER A 385 7.16 -17.67 -6.96
C SER A 385 7.51 -16.19 -6.89
N THR A 386 7.81 -15.68 -5.68
CA THR A 386 8.28 -14.31 -5.47
C THR A 386 9.80 -14.23 -5.24
N ALA A 387 10.50 -15.37 -5.24
CA ALA A 387 11.93 -15.43 -4.97
C ALA A 387 12.77 -14.88 -6.13
N ASP A 388 13.95 -14.34 -5.81
CA ASP A 388 14.99 -14.09 -6.81
C ASP A 388 15.49 -15.42 -7.39
N GLY A 389 15.74 -15.45 -8.69
CA GLY A 389 16.15 -16.67 -9.42
C GLY A 389 14.99 -17.61 -9.75
N ALA A 390 13.74 -17.24 -9.45
CA ALA A 390 12.61 -18.07 -9.85
C ALA A 390 12.52 -18.16 -11.38
N GLN A 391 12.42 -19.41 -11.88
CA GLN A 391 12.45 -19.75 -13.30
C GLN A 391 11.24 -19.18 -14.04
N ALA A 392 11.47 -18.52 -15.16
CA ALA A 392 10.42 -18.19 -16.12
C ALA A 392 10.01 -19.44 -16.89
N VAL A 393 8.70 -19.63 -17.04
CA VAL A 393 8.08 -20.77 -17.71
C VAL A 393 6.98 -20.31 -18.65
N GLN A 394 6.54 -21.17 -19.55
CA GLN A 394 5.27 -20.97 -20.25
C GLN A 394 4.14 -21.71 -19.53
N TRP A 395 2.96 -21.10 -19.47
CA TRP A 395 1.77 -21.68 -18.84
C TRP A 395 0.49 -21.23 -19.55
N THR A 396 -0.59 -22.01 -19.43
CA THR A 396 -1.91 -21.53 -19.86
C THR A 396 -2.28 -20.25 -19.13
N SER A 397 -2.81 -19.27 -19.85
CA SER A 397 -3.21 -18.00 -19.24
C SER A 397 -4.35 -18.23 -18.23
N ASN A 398 -4.11 -17.86 -16.98
CA ASN A 398 -5.06 -17.99 -15.86
C ASN A 398 -5.41 -16.63 -15.24
N GLY A 399 -4.92 -15.51 -15.82
CA GLY A 399 -5.16 -14.17 -15.32
C GLY A 399 -4.28 -13.76 -14.13
N SER A 400 -3.33 -14.60 -13.70
CA SER A 400 -2.42 -14.30 -12.59
C SER A 400 -1.43 -13.19 -12.97
N TYR A 401 -1.07 -12.36 -12.00
CA TYR A 401 -0.14 -11.23 -12.19
C TYR A 401 1.29 -11.64 -12.51
N ASP A 402 1.73 -12.84 -12.15
CA ASP A 402 3.02 -13.40 -12.56
C ASP A 402 3.09 -13.73 -14.07
N GLN A 403 1.94 -13.66 -14.78
CA GLN A 403 1.83 -13.78 -16.21
C GLN A 403 1.66 -12.41 -16.92
N MET A 404 1.72 -11.31 -16.19
CA MET A 404 1.57 -9.94 -16.67
C MET A 404 2.89 -9.18 -16.55
N TRP A 405 3.30 -8.54 -17.63
CA TRP A 405 4.62 -7.92 -17.74
C TRP A 405 4.51 -6.47 -18.17
N GLN A 406 5.10 -5.57 -17.42
CA GLN A 406 5.25 -4.19 -17.85
C GLN A 406 6.47 -4.02 -18.72
N ARG A 407 6.29 -3.23 -19.78
CA ARG A 407 7.39 -2.78 -20.64
C ARG A 407 7.89 -1.42 -20.15
N VAL A 408 9.11 -1.39 -19.64
CA VAL A 408 9.79 -0.15 -19.26
C VAL A 408 10.82 0.18 -20.34
N ASN A 409 10.51 1.17 -21.18
CA ASN A 409 11.40 1.58 -22.25
C ASN A 409 12.64 2.29 -21.70
N LEU A 410 13.80 1.93 -22.23
CA LEU A 410 15.10 2.51 -21.91
C LEU A 410 15.65 3.29 -23.10
N THR A 411 16.67 4.09 -22.86
CA THR A 411 17.42 4.74 -23.94
C THR A 411 18.09 3.71 -24.86
N GLY A 412 18.19 4.01 -26.16
CA GLY A 412 18.82 3.13 -27.13
C GLY A 412 17.93 1.99 -27.66
N GLY A 413 16.60 2.05 -27.43
CA GLY A 413 15.65 1.07 -27.97
C GLY A 413 15.56 -0.22 -27.16
N TYR A 414 16.12 -0.24 -25.96
CA TYR A 414 16.02 -1.38 -25.04
C TYR A 414 14.78 -1.26 -24.14
N THR A 415 14.37 -2.38 -23.59
CA THR A 415 13.18 -2.51 -22.74
C THR A 415 13.50 -3.44 -21.58
N LYS A 416 13.02 -3.12 -20.36
CA LYS A 416 12.88 -4.07 -19.27
C LYS A 416 11.48 -4.66 -19.30
N LEU A 417 11.37 -5.93 -18.97
CA LEU A 417 10.11 -6.62 -18.68
C LEU A 417 10.02 -6.80 -17.18
N ILE A 418 9.07 -6.13 -16.55
CA ILE A 418 8.86 -6.14 -15.10
C ILE A 418 7.61 -6.96 -14.79
N ASP A 419 7.77 -8.00 -13.98
CA ASP A 419 6.68 -8.83 -13.49
C ASP A 419 5.74 -7.97 -12.61
N VAL A 420 4.46 -7.94 -12.95
CA VAL A 420 3.44 -7.15 -12.23
C VAL A 420 3.23 -7.68 -10.82
N LYS A 421 3.39 -8.98 -10.58
CA LYS A 421 3.24 -9.59 -9.26
C LYS A 421 4.35 -9.21 -8.28
N THR A 422 5.61 -9.20 -8.77
CA THR A 422 6.79 -9.12 -7.90
C THR A 422 7.57 -7.83 -8.03
N SER A 423 7.30 -7.03 -9.07
CA SER A 423 8.09 -5.86 -9.47
C SER A 423 9.54 -6.21 -9.84
N LYS A 424 9.85 -7.48 -10.11
CA LYS A 424 11.16 -7.95 -10.51
C LYS A 424 11.33 -7.93 -12.01
N ALA A 425 12.58 -7.78 -12.47
CA ALA A 425 12.93 -7.78 -13.88
C ALA A 425 13.11 -9.22 -14.39
N LEU A 426 12.65 -9.47 -15.62
CA LEU A 426 13.01 -10.65 -16.39
C LEU A 426 14.48 -10.53 -16.83
N GLY A 427 15.31 -11.50 -16.50
CA GLY A 427 16.72 -11.51 -16.86
C GLY A 427 17.27 -12.90 -17.09
N VAL A 428 18.50 -12.97 -17.57
CA VAL A 428 19.21 -14.23 -17.73
C VAL A 428 19.98 -14.55 -16.45
N TYR A 429 19.79 -15.74 -15.91
CA TYR A 429 20.39 -16.16 -14.63
C TYR A 429 21.92 -15.93 -14.63
N GLN A 430 22.39 -15.22 -13.62
CA GLN A 430 23.79 -14.82 -13.40
C GLN A 430 24.43 -14.07 -14.60
N GLY A 431 23.64 -13.41 -15.43
CA GLY A 431 24.16 -12.70 -16.62
C GLY A 431 24.83 -13.61 -17.66
N SER A 432 24.53 -14.91 -17.65
CA SER A 432 25.13 -15.89 -18.56
C SER A 432 24.88 -15.53 -20.02
N THR A 433 25.88 -15.78 -20.89
CA THR A 433 25.75 -15.64 -22.33
C THR A 433 25.67 -17.00 -23.05
N ALA A 434 25.64 -18.10 -22.30
CA ALA A 434 25.61 -19.46 -22.85
C ALA A 434 24.28 -19.79 -23.52
N GLU A 435 24.29 -20.72 -24.47
CA GLU A 435 23.10 -21.36 -25.01
C GLU A 435 22.36 -22.11 -23.94
N GLY A 436 21.02 -22.01 -23.94
CA GLY A 436 20.18 -22.68 -22.97
C GLY A 436 20.24 -22.08 -21.54
N ALA A 437 20.89 -20.93 -21.35
CA ALA A 437 20.91 -20.29 -20.06
C ALA A 437 19.49 -19.92 -19.64
N LYS A 438 19.15 -20.22 -18.39
CA LYS A 438 17.82 -20.02 -17.81
C LYS A 438 17.44 -18.54 -17.79
N VAL A 439 16.18 -18.26 -18.10
CA VAL A 439 15.57 -16.95 -17.91
C VAL A 439 14.78 -16.97 -16.61
N VAL A 440 15.01 -15.99 -15.76
CA VAL A 440 14.50 -15.93 -14.40
C VAL A 440 13.96 -14.53 -14.10
N GLN A 441 13.20 -14.40 -13.01
CA GLN A 441 12.99 -13.09 -12.40
C GLN A 441 14.09 -12.77 -11.37
N TRP A 442 14.48 -11.51 -11.28
CA TRP A 442 15.43 -11.01 -10.30
C TRP A 442 15.17 -9.56 -9.96
N ASN A 443 15.62 -9.09 -8.78
CA ASN A 443 15.55 -7.67 -8.46
C ASN A 443 16.15 -6.85 -9.61
N ASP A 444 15.49 -5.72 -9.95
CA ASP A 444 15.96 -4.84 -11.02
C ASP A 444 17.28 -4.16 -10.62
N THR A 445 18.38 -4.66 -11.16
CA THR A 445 19.73 -4.12 -10.94
C THR A 445 20.16 -3.16 -12.04
N GLY A 446 19.40 -3.07 -13.13
CA GLY A 446 19.78 -2.33 -14.32
C GLY A 446 20.83 -3.03 -15.19
N ALA A 447 21.20 -4.27 -14.88
CA ALA A 447 22.20 -5.04 -15.63
C ALA A 447 21.76 -5.34 -17.06
N LEU A 448 22.72 -5.56 -17.97
CA LEU A 448 22.43 -5.76 -19.39
C LEU A 448 21.64 -7.04 -19.67
N ASP A 449 21.79 -8.08 -18.85
CA ASP A 449 21.05 -9.33 -18.93
C ASP A 449 19.55 -9.17 -18.62
N GLN A 450 19.15 -8.06 -17.94
CA GLN A 450 17.77 -7.70 -17.68
C GLN A 450 17.17 -6.75 -18.73
N GLN A 451 17.89 -6.48 -19.82
CA GLN A 451 17.48 -5.57 -20.88
C GLN A 451 17.28 -6.31 -22.19
N TRP A 452 16.19 -5.98 -22.87
CA TRP A 452 15.73 -6.73 -24.05
C TRP A 452 15.40 -5.80 -25.21
N THR A 453 15.58 -6.27 -26.42
CA THR A 453 15.13 -5.59 -27.65
C THR A 453 13.98 -6.39 -28.27
N PHE A 454 12.92 -5.72 -28.67
CA PHE A 454 11.80 -6.32 -29.38
C PHE A 454 12.02 -6.13 -30.88
N VAL A 455 12.35 -7.23 -31.57
CA VAL A 455 12.56 -7.26 -33.03
C VAL A 455 11.30 -7.78 -33.70
N ALA A 456 10.64 -6.95 -34.51
CA ALA A 456 9.38 -7.31 -35.17
C ALA A 456 9.59 -8.44 -36.21
N VAL A 457 8.68 -9.41 -36.21
CA VAL A 457 8.56 -10.49 -37.18
C VAL A 457 7.10 -10.63 -37.59
N GLY A 458 6.68 -9.91 -38.62
CA GLY A 458 5.27 -9.77 -38.95
C GLY A 458 4.50 -9.09 -37.85
N SER A 459 3.46 -9.74 -37.32
CA SER A 459 2.69 -9.27 -36.15
C SER A 459 3.28 -9.71 -34.82
N ASN A 460 4.37 -10.47 -34.83
CA ASN A 460 5.02 -11.04 -33.64
C ASN A 460 6.35 -10.32 -33.33
N TYR A 461 7.01 -10.72 -32.25
CA TYR A 461 8.31 -10.20 -31.85
C TYR A 461 9.26 -11.34 -31.48
N LYS A 462 10.53 -11.21 -31.87
CA LYS A 462 11.64 -11.84 -31.17
C LYS A 462 12.08 -10.91 -30.05
N ILE A 463 12.36 -11.47 -28.88
CA ILE A 463 12.78 -10.72 -27.69
C ILE A 463 14.24 -11.07 -27.44
N VAL A 464 15.14 -10.14 -27.77
CA VAL A 464 16.58 -10.37 -27.81
C VAL A 464 17.25 -9.77 -26.59
N ASN A 465 18.01 -10.58 -25.86
CA ASN A 465 18.74 -10.13 -24.67
C ASN A 465 19.90 -9.20 -25.04
N ARG A 466 20.02 -8.08 -24.35
CA ARG A 466 21.07 -7.08 -24.64
C ARG A 466 22.48 -7.58 -24.35
N ASN A 467 22.65 -8.40 -23.32
CA ASN A 467 23.97 -8.89 -22.89
C ASN A 467 24.52 -9.96 -23.84
N SER A 468 23.67 -10.88 -24.28
CA SER A 468 24.08 -12.07 -25.04
C SER A 468 23.78 -11.99 -26.53
N GLY A 469 22.85 -11.12 -26.96
CA GLY A 469 22.33 -11.09 -28.32
C GLY A 469 21.44 -12.29 -28.69
N LYS A 470 21.05 -13.12 -27.69
CA LYS A 470 20.23 -14.33 -27.90
C LYS A 470 18.75 -14.07 -27.71
N CYS A 471 17.90 -14.87 -28.34
CA CYS A 471 16.45 -14.78 -28.27
C CYS A 471 15.90 -15.49 -27.03
N LEU A 472 14.86 -14.91 -26.40
CA LEU A 472 13.99 -15.59 -25.47
C LEU A 472 13.21 -16.69 -26.20
N GLY A 473 13.34 -17.94 -25.80
CA GLY A 473 12.65 -19.07 -26.37
C GLY A 473 12.25 -20.10 -25.32
N VAL A 474 11.46 -21.08 -25.74
CA VAL A 474 11.06 -22.21 -24.91
C VAL A 474 12.08 -23.35 -25.10
N TRP A 475 12.56 -23.89 -23.94
CA TRP A 475 13.53 -25.00 -23.97
C TRP A 475 13.07 -26.14 -24.87
N GLN A 476 13.91 -26.50 -25.82
CA GLN A 476 13.68 -27.52 -26.86
C GLN A 476 12.38 -27.31 -27.70
N GLY A 477 11.87 -26.07 -27.74
CA GLY A 477 10.63 -25.75 -28.42
C GLY A 477 9.40 -26.50 -27.88
N SER A 478 9.41 -26.89 -26.60
CA SER A 478 8.32 -27.60 -25.92
C SER A 478 7.01 -26.82 -25.97
N THR A 479 5.87 -27.51 -26.00
CA THR A 479 4.54 -26.92 -25.86
C THR A 479 3.87 -27.29 -24.52
N ALA A 480 4.59 -28.01 -23.64
CA ALA A 480 4.07 -28.46 -22.35
C ALA A 480 3.86 -27.30 -21.37
N GLU A 481 2.94 -27.50 -20.41
CA GLU A 481 2.81 -26.65 -19.23
C GLU A 481 4.10 -26.70 -18.40
N GLY A 482 4.53 -25.55 -17.90
CA GLY A 482 5.72 -25.44 -17.06
C GLY A 482 7.04 -25.57 -17.84
N ALA A 483 7.01 -25.63 -19.18
CA ALA A 483 8.26 -25.67 -19.95
C ALA A 483 9.11 -24.43 -19.69
N GLU A 484 10.38 -24.63 -19.38
CA GLU A 484 11.33 -23.58 -19.01
C GLU A 484 11.60 -22.63 -20.17
N LEU A 485 11.74 -21.35 -19.86
CA LEU A 485 12.21 -20.34 -20.79
C LEU A 485 13.72 -20.16 -20.64
N VAL A 486 14.37 -20.06 -21.79
CA VAL A 486 15.82 -19.96 -21.91
C VAL A 486 16.18 -18.91 -22.97
N GLN A 487 17.42 -18.51 -22.98
CA GLN A 487 17.96 -17.81 -24.14
C GLN A 487 18.62 -18.78 -25.12
N TRP A 488 18.48 -18.52 -26.42
CA TRP A 488 19.06 -19.33 -27.50
C TRP A 488 19.41 -18.48 -28.70
N THR A 489 20.42 -18.86 -29.45
CA THR A 489 20.72 -18.23 -30.76
C THR A 489 19.47 -18.22 -31.62
N ASP A 490 19.22 -17.12 -32.33
CA ASP A 490 18.12 -17.00 -33.27
C ASP A 490 18.23 -18.07 -34.37
N ASN A 491 17.32 -19.01 -34.39
CA ASN A 491 17.25 -20.09 -35.38
C ASN A 491 16.01 -19.99 -36.28
N GLY A 492 15.25 -18.89 -36.16
CA GLY A 492 14.02 -18.65 -36.91
C GLY A 492 12.79 -19.43 -36.43
N SER A 493 12.91 -20.25 -35.39
CA SER A 493 11.81 -21.07 -34.88
C SER A 493 10.69 -20.21 -34.24
N ILE A 494 9.45 -20.69 -34.38
CA ILE A 494 8.25 -20.00 -33.83
C ILE A 494 8.16 -20.07 -32.31
N ASP A 495 8.91 -20.95 -31.62
CA ASP A 495 9.03 -20.96 -30.16
C ASP A 495 9.87 -19.81 -29.62
N GLN A 496 10.61 -19.09 -30.46
CA GLN A 496 11.32 -17.85 -30.15
C GLN A 496 10.50 -16.60 -30.53
N GLN A 497 9.25 -16.76 -30.96
CA GLN A 497 8.37 -15.66 -31.35
C GLN A 497 7.25 -15.48 -30.33
N TRP A 498 6.93 -14.24 -30.08
CA TRP A 498 6.00 -13.82 -29.01
C TRP A 498 5.01 -12.78 -29.53
N GLN A 499 3.76 -12.90 -29.14
CA GLN A 499 2.75 -11.86 -29.31
C GLN A 499 2.63 -11.06 -28.02
N LEU A 500 2.51 -9.73 -28.15
CA LEU A 500 2.16 -8.85 -27.03
C LEU A 500 0.65 -8.64 -27.03
N VAL A 501 -0.01 -9.17 -26.02
CA VAL A 501 -1.45 -9.00 -25.80
C VAL A 501 -1.63 -8.07 -24.61
N ALA A 502 -2.19 -6.88 -24.83
CA ALA A 502 -2.47 -5.93 -23.76
C ALA A 502 -3.51 -6.48 -22.79
N ASN A 503 -3.35 -6.18 -21.49
CA ASN A 503 -4.30 -6.53 -20.42
C ASN A 503 -5.33 -5.44 -20.24
#